data_a4bbea60ea77ac558c679ef06fe29b9f
#
_entry.id   a4bbea60ea77ac558c679ef06fe29b9f
#
_cell.length_a   1.000
_cell.length_b   1.000
_cell.length_c   1.000
_cell.angle_alpha   90.00
_cell.angle_beta   90.00
_cell.angle_gamma   90.00
#
_symmetry.space_group_name_H-M   'P 1'
#
loop_
_entity.id
_entity.type
_entity.pdbx_description
1 polymer ?
#
loop_
_entity_poly.entity_id
_entity_poly.type
_entity_poly.pdbx_seq_one_letter_code
_entity_poly.pdbx_strand_id
1 'polypeptide(L)'
;MNEVIIHVGFPRTGTTYLQEQVFSKLNVCFIRSMFFTDWFRCRRKKTIISHESLSLHRYDSSAEEKFAVADALKRIFPNAKIIIGIRNPQSWIRSLYSQYIREGGTKTFDEFYKNFDKQHLDFDRYISHLRSLFDQVFVYRFEDFKRDKYRIIKEICDFIDEPVPVIDDIRYRPSLTERQMRAYRLINSLPFPDPVRRAIRYVINFVSHSQPQGEYVKEKQESRMEARVDEHMA
;
A
#
# COMPACT_ATOMS: atom_id res chain seq x y z
N MET A 1 18.69 -16.83 17.83
CA MET A 1 17.77 -15.67 17.90
C MET A 1 16.77 -15.78 16.76
N ASN A 2 15.52 -15.40 16.96
CA ASN A 2 14.55 -15.41 15.85
C ASN A 2 14.85 -14.25 14.91
N GLU A 3 14.93 -14.52 13.60
CA GLU A 3 15.05 -13.49 12.59
C GLU A 3 13.74 -12.71 12.48
N VAL A 4 13.80 -11.39 12.53
CA VAL A 4 12.63 -10.51 12.45
C VAL A 4 12.71 -9.66 11.21
N ILE A 5 11.66 -9.69 10.44
CA ILE A 5 11.44 -8.84 9.28
C ILE A 5 10.26 -7.91 9.59
N ILE A 6 10.42 -6.61 9.39
CA ILE A 6 9.36 -5.63 9.61
C ILE A 6 9.03 -4.95 8.30
N HIS A 7 7.83 -5.18 7.80
CA HIS A 7 7.28 -4.49 6.64
C HIS A 7 6.51 -3.26 7.14
N VAL A 8 7.16 -2.11 7.10
CA VAL A 8 6.61 -0.82 7.54
C VAL A 8 5.80 -0.12 6.44
N GLY A 9 5.42 -0.83 5.39
CA GLY A 9 4.86 -0.28 4.15
C GLY A 9 3.91 0.89 4.34
N PHE A 10 4.15 1.98 3.59
CA PHE A 10 3.16 3.04 3.49
C PHE A 10 1.84 2.50 2.93
N PRO A 11 0.68 2.99 3.40
CA PRO A 11 -0.59 2.61 2.80
C PRO A 11 -0.59 2.92 1.30
N ARG A 12 -1.32 2.14 0.51
CA ARG A 12 -1.43 2.33 -0.95
C ARG A 12 -0.16 2.06 -1.77
N THR A 13 0.76 1.28 -1.23
CA THR A 13 2.00 0.82 -1.92
C THR A 13 2.00 -0.67 -2.24
N GLY A 14 0.85 -1.35 -2.15
CA GLY A 14 0.73 -2.79 -2.43
C GLY A 14 0.82 -3.66 -1.18
N THR A 15 0.81 -3.07 0.01
CA THR A 15 0.92 -3.75 1.30
C THR A 15 -0.07 -4.91 1.45
N THR A 16 -1.36 -4.69 1.16
CA THR A 16 -2.39 -5.74 1.24
C THR A 16 -2.07 -6.93 0.33
N TYR A 17 -1.57 -6.67 -0.88
CA TYR A 17 -1.17 -7.74 -1.80
C TYR A 17 -0.03 -8.57 -1.21
N LEU A 18 1.04 -7.91 -0.73
CA LEU A 18 2.17 -8.61 -0.11
C LEU A 18 1.74 -9.41 1.12
N GLN A 19 0.86 -8.86 1.94
CA GLN A 19 0.31 -9.54 3.12
C GLN A 19 -0.47 -10.80 2.76
N GLU A 20 -1.36 -10.73 1.77
CA GLU A 20 -2.29 -11.81 1.45
C GLU A 20 -1.74 -12.83 0.45
N GLN A 21 -0.89 -12.39 -0.49
CA GLN A 21 -0.40 -13.27 -1.56
C GLN A 21 1.04 -13.72 -1.37
N VAL A 22 1.80 -13.05 -0.49
CA VAL A 22 3.20 -13.39 -0.27
C VAL A 22 3.40 -13.81 1.18
N PHE A 23 3.38 -12.89 2.13
CA PHE A 23 3.78 -13.15 3.51
C PHE A 23 2.94 -14.24 4.21
N SER A 24 1.62 -14.28 3.95
CA SER A 24 0.74 -15.31 4.52
C SER A 24 0.97 -16.72 3.98
N LYS A 25 1.63 -16.83 2.82
CA LYS A 25 1.89 -18.11 2.15
C LYS A 25 3.31 -18.65 2.41
N LEU A 26 4.17 -17.85 3.05
CA LEU A 26 5.53 -18.27 3.41
C LEU A 26 5.54 -19.18 4.65
N ASN A 27 6.61 -19.97 4.77
CA ASN A 27 6.79 -20.84 5.95
C ASN A 27 7.38 -20.07 7.16
N VAL A 28 6.82 -18.90 7.46
CA VAL A 28 7.25 -18.00 8.52
C VAL A 28 6.12 -17.74 9.52
N CYS A 29 6.42 -17.13 10.65
CA CYS A 29 5.40 -16.54 11.50
C CYS A 29 4.99 -15.18 10.90
N PHE A 30 3.78 -15.08 10.40
CA PHE A 30 3.26 -13.85 9.84
C PHE A 30 2.31 -13.15 10.81
N ILE A 31 2.62 -11.91 11.19
CA ILE A 31 1.84 -11.08 12.12
C ILE A 31 1.34 -9.85 11.36
N ARG A 32 0.02 -9.77 11.18
CA ARG A 32 -0.67 -8.63 10.54
C ARG A 32 -1.29 -7.68 11.57
N SER A 33 -0.93 -7.80 12.82
CA SER A 33 -1.50 -7.02 13.92
C SER A 33 -0.47 -6.06 14.51
N MET A 34 -0.92 -4.91 15.01
CA MET A 34 -0.09 -4.06 15.88
C MET A 34 0.06 -4.62 17.29
N PHE A 35 -0.73 -5.62 17.65
CA PHE A 35 -0.66 -6.26 18.97
C PHE A 35 0.43 -7.32 18.96
N PHE A 36 1.55 -7.03 19.59
CA PHE A 36 2.68 -7.97 19.75
C PHE A 36 2.35 -9.22 20.57
N THR A 37 1.12 -9.35 21.09
CA THR A 37 0.65 -10.56 21.78
C THR A 37 0.76 -11.82 20.92
N ASP A 38 0.63 -11.67 19.60
CA ASP A 38 0.78 -12.79 18.66
C ASP A 38 2.23 -13.23 18.50
N TRP A 39 3.19 -12.36 18.83
CA TRP A 39 4.62 -12.66 18.86
C TRP A 39 4.96 -13.82 19.82
N PHE A 40 4.38 -13.82 21.02
CA PHE A 40 4.67 -14.84 22.02
C PHE A 40 4.13 -16.24 21.65
N ARG A 41 3.20 -16.30 20.71
CA ARG A 41 2.66 -17.56 20.15
C ARG A 41 3.52 -18.12 19.03
N CYS A 42 4.44 -17.34 18.50
CA CYS A 42 5.25 -17.68 17.36
C CYS A 42 6.44 -18.55 17.75
N ARG A 43 6.44 -19.80 17.31
CA ARG A 43 7.53 -20.76 17.58
C ARG A 43 8.47 -20.96 16.37
N ARG A 44 8.28 -20.22 15.28
CA ARG A 44 9.12 -20.32 14.07
C ARG A 44 10.37 -19.48 14.21
N LYS A 45 11.45 -19.90 13.55
CA LYS A 45 12.77 -19.20 13.57
C LYS A 45 12.73 -17.82 12.91
N LYS A 46 11.75 -17.58 12.00
CA LYS A 46 11.60 -16.33 11.26
C LYS A 46 10.21 -15.75 11.45
N THR A 47 10.13 -14.44 11.67
CA THR A 47 8.87 -13.72 11.86
C THR A 47 8.79 -12.51 10.95
N ILE A 48 7.68 -12.34 10.25
CA ILE A 48 7.35 -11.14 9.47
C ILE A 48 6.23 -10.38 10.18
N ILE A 49 6.50 -9.14 10.54
CA ILE A 49 5.51 -8.19 11.09
C ILE A 49 5.18 -7.20 9.98
N SER A 50 3.91 -7.07 9.60
CA SER A 50 3.50 -6.16 8.53
C SER A 50 2.25 -5.39 8.91
N HIS A 51 2.39 -4.07 9.06
CA HIS A 51 1.28 -3.18 9.33
C HIS A 51 1.49 -1.78 8.76
N GLU A 52 0.47 -1.22 8.10
CA GLU A 52 0.54 0.10 7.46
C GLU A 52 0.66 1.24 8.48
N SER A 53 0.09 1.08 9.69
CA SER A 53 0.18 2.09 10.74
C SER A 53 1.57 2.26 11.33
N LEU A 54 2.54 1.41 10.97
CA LEU A 54 3.94 1.60 11.37
C LEU A 54 4.60 2.79 10.65
N SER A 55 4.02 3.26 9.55
CA SER A 55 4.52 4.42 8.80
C SER A 55 3.52 5.57 8.68
N LEU A 56 2.23 5.28 8.79
CA LEU A 56 1.15 6.29 8.79
C LEU A 56 -0.03 5.76 9.62
N HIS A 57 -0.15 6.25 10.85
CA HIS A 57 -1.23 5.81 11.75
C HIS A 57 -2.57 6.43 11.37
N ARG A 58 -2.60 7.72 11.08
CA ARG A 58 -3.80 8.49 10.73
C ARG A 58 -3.48 9.53 9.66
N TYR A 59 -4.50 9.98 8.92
CA TYR A 59 -4.36 11.02 7.88
C TYR A 59 -3.95 12.39 8.43
N ASP A 60 -4.23 12.64 9.70
CA ASP A 60 -3.95 13.88 10.43
C ASP A 60 -2.81 13.75 11.45
N SER A 61 -2.07 12.61 11.43
CA SER A 61 -0.91 12.43 12.29
C SER A 61 0.28 13.28 11.81
N SER A 62 1.15 13.61 12.74
CA SER A 62 2.43 14.26 12.42
C SER A 62 3.37 13.28 11.73
N ALA A 63 4.16 13.77 10.78
CA ALA A 63 5.20 12.96 10.16
C ALA A 63 6.29 12.51 11.17
N GLU A 64 6.48 13.23 12.25
CA GLU A 64 7.43 12.84 13.31
C GLU A 64 7.02 11.54 14.03
N GLU A 65 5.73 11.20 14.06
CA GLU A 65 5.28 9.95 14.68
C GLU A 65 5.91 8.71 14.03
N LYS A 66 6.09 8.69 12.70
CA LYS A 66 6.71 7.55 12.01
C LYS A 66 8.19 7.36 12.39
N PHE A 67 8.90 8.46 12.68
CA PHE A 67 10.30 8.40 13.15
C PHE A 67 10.35 7.83 14.56
N ALA A 68 9.49 8.29 15.46
CA ALA A 68 9.39 7.75 16.82
C ALA A 68 9.01 6.25 16.82
N VAL A 69 8.13 5.82 15.89
CA VAL A 69 7.81 4.39 15.70
C VAL A 69 9.05 3.62 15.22
N ALA A 70 9.82 4.14 14.26
CA ALA A 70 11.05 3.49 13.80
C ALA A 70 12.08 3.33 14.92
N ASP A 71 12.26 4.36 15.76
CA ASP A 71 13.15 4.32 16.92
C ASP A 71 12.68 3.30 17.97
N ALA A 72 11.37 3.20 18.19
CA ALA A 72 10.81 2.18 19.07
C ALA A 72 11.01 0.75 18.50
N LEU A 73 10.82 0.56 17.20
CA LEU A 73 11.08 -0.72 16.53
C LEU A 73 12.55 -1.13 16.66
N LYS A 74 13.50 -0.18 16.51
CA LYS A 74 14.92 -0.45 16.72
C LYS A 74 15.24 -0.90 18.14
N ARG A 75 14.62 -0.28 19.14
CA ARG A 75 14.82 -0.70 20.55
C ARG A 75 14.29 -2.11 20.83
N ILE A 76 13.14 -2.48 20.22
CA ILE A 76 12.50 -3.79 20.43
C ILE A 76 13.19 -4.87 19.59
N PHE A 77 13.53 -4.55 18.34
CA PHE A 77 14.08 -5.48 17.34
C PHE A 77 15.36 -4.92 16.73
N PRO A 78 16.47 -4.87 17.47
CA PRO A 78 17.70 -4.19 17.05
C PRO A 78 18.30 -4.72 15.74
N ASN A 79 18.08 -5.98 15.41
CA ASN A 79 18.64 -6.66 14.23
C ASN A 79 17.59 -6.98 13.17
N ALA A 80 16.45 -6.27 13.17
CA ALA A 80 15.40 -6.52 12.18
C ALA A 80 15.83 -6.12 10.77
N LYS A 81 15.39 -6.90 9.77
CA LYS A 81 15.38 -6.49 8.37
C LYS A 81 14.12 -5.65 8.11
N ILE A 82 14.27 -4.54 7.40
CA ILE A 82 13.15 -3.63 7.10
C ILE A 82 12.77 -3.75 5.63
N ILE A 83 11.47 -3.83 5.36
CA ILE A 83 10.91 -3.71 4.01
C ILE A 83 10.00 -2.49 3.98
N ILE A 84 10.19 -1.62 2.99
CA ILE A 84 9.37 -0.41 2.81
C ILE A 84 8.99 -0.23 1.34
N GLY A 85 7.71 -0.03 1.08
CA GLY A 85 7.19 0.39 -0.21
C GLY A 85 6.97 1.89 -0.27
N ILE A 86 7.48 2.53 -1.30
CA ILE A 86 7.25 3.95 -1.59
C ILE A 86 6.49 4.11 -2.90
N ARG A 87 5.96 5.30 -3.14
CA ARG A 87 5.21 5.64 -4.33
C ARG A 87 5.49 7.09 -4.72
N ASN A 88 5.29 7.45 -6.01
CA ASN A 88 5.36 8.85 -6.40
C ASN A 88 4.47 9.72 -5.49
N PRO A 89 5.01 10.78 -4.85
CA PRO A 89 4.31 11.54 -3.81
C PRO A 89 2.94 12.07 -4.24
N GLN A 90 2.84 12.60 -5.48
CA GLN A 90 1.58 13.15 -6.00
C GLN A 90 0.53 12.06 -6.22
N SER A 91 0.94 10.90 -6.74
CA SER A 91 0.03 9.78 -6.96
C SER A 91 -0.34 9.10 -5.63
N TRP A 92 0.57 9.14 -4.65
CA TRP A 92 0.34 8.58 -3.32
C TRP A 92 -0.71 9.38 -2.55
N ILE A 93 -0.56 10.70 -2.45
CA ILE A 93 -1.51 11.55 -1.71
C ILE A 93 -2.93 11.49 -2.33
N ARG A 94 -3.05 11.42 -3.67
CA ARG A 94 -4.35 11.22 -4.33
C ARG A 94 -4.97 9.86 -4.00
N SER A 95 -4.17 8.81 -3.95
CA SER A 95 -4.62 7.46 -3.57
C SER A 95 -5.01 7.40 -2.09
N LEU A 96 -4.29 8.12 -1.23
CA LEU A 96 -4.58 8.24 0.19
C LEU A 96 -5.90 8.98 0.42
N TYR A 97 -6.13 10.08 -0.30
CA TYR A 97 -7.40 10.79 -0.31
C TYR A 97 -8.57 9.91 -0.78
N SER A 98 -8.35 9.11 -1.84
CA SER A 98 -9.36 8.14 -2.30
C SER A 98 -9.75 7.14 -1.19
N GLN A 99 -8.77 6.70 -0.40
CA GLN A 99 -9.02 5.82 0.76
C GLN A 99 -9.75 6.57 1.88
N TYR A 100 -9.33 7.78 2.22
CA TYR A 100 -10.02 8.65 3.18
C TYR A 100 -11.52 8.80 2.85
N ILE A 101 -11.85 9.04 1.57
CA ILE A 101 -13.25 9.12 1.12
C ILE A 101 -13.98 7.79 1.26
N ARG A 102 -13.33 6.65 0.97
CA ARG A 102 -13.92 5.31 1.17
C ARG A 102 -14.26 5.04 2.64
N GLU A 103 -13.44 5.53 3.55
CA GLU A 103 -13.58 5.34 4.99
C GLU A 103 -14.60 6.30 5.63
N GLY A 104 -15.23 7.15 4.85
CA GLY A 104 -16.30 8.03 5.33
C GLY A 104 -15.91 9.51 5.34
N GLY A 105 -14.76 9.84 4.80
CA GLY A 105 -14.30 11.23 4.73
C GLY A 105 -15.22 12.11 3.89
N THR A 106 -15.38 13.38 4.33
CA THR A 106 -16.28 14.37 3.72
C THR A 106 -15.54 15.58 3.13
N LYS A 107 -14.27 15.79 3.52
CA LYS A 107 -13.47 16.95 3.06
C LYS A 107 -13.21 16.86 1.56
N THR A 108 -13.12 18.02 0.92
CA THR A 108 -12.55 18.12 -0.44
C THR A 108 -11.08 17.73 -0.47
N PHE A 109 -10.51 17.53 -1.65
CA PHE A 109 -9.07 17.24 -1.75
C PHE A 109 -8.22 18.39 -1.19
N ASP A 110 -8.60 19.63 -1.46
CA ASP A 110 -7.86 20.81 -1.00
C ASP A 110 -7.90 20.95 0.53
N GLU A 111 -9.08 20.73 1.13
CA GLU A 111 -9.24 20.73 2.60
C GLU A 111 -8.47 19.57 3.24
N PHE A 112 -8.48 18.38 2.63
CA PHE A 112 -7.71 17.24 3.09
C PHE A 112 -6.23 17.53 3.01
N TYR A 113 -5.74 18.02 1.86
CA TYR A 113 -4.33 18.32 1.61
C TYR A 113 -3.81 19.48 2.46
N LYS A 114 -4.66 20.47 2.75
CA LYS A 114 -4.31 21.60 3.66
C LYS A 114 -4.00 21.13 5.08
N ASN A 115 -4.74 20.12 5.55
CA ASN A 115 -4.59 19.57 6.91
C ASN A 115 -3.62 18.38 6.98
N PHE A 116 -3.12 17.91 5.85
CA PHE A 116 -2.16 16.82 5.78
C PHE A 116 -0.75 17.33 6.04
N ASP A 117 -0.01 16.65 6.92
CA ASP A 117 1.40 16.98 7.15
C ASP A 117 2.23 16.58 5.92
N LYS A 118 2.68 17.58 5.17
CA LYS A 118 3.40 17.38 3.90
C LYS A 118 4.78 16.74 4.08
N GLN A 119 5.34 16.73 5.29
CA GLN A 119 6.57 16.01 5.58
C GLN A 119 6.43 14.50 5.43
N HIS A 120 5.19 13.96 5.41
CA HIS A 120 4.96 12.57 5.03
C HIS A 120 5.35 12.26 3.58
N LEU A 121 5.38 13.27 2.69
CA LEU A 121 5.75 13.12 1.28
C LEU A 121 7.27 13.01 1.07
N ASP A 122 8.06 13.35 2.08
CA ASP A 122 9.52 13.20 2.06
C ASP A 122 9.89 11.76 2.45
N PHE A 123 9.78 10.87 1.45
CA PHE A 123 10.14 9.46 1.63
C PHE A 123 11.64 9.27 1.82
N ASP A 124 12.48 10.09 1.17
CA ASP A 124 13.94 9.96 1.23
C ASP A 124 14.46 10.26 2.63
N ARG A 125 13.91 11.27 3.31
CA ARG A 125 14.22 11.55 4.71
C ARG A 125 13.89 10.36 5.61
N TYR A 126 12.73 9.72 5.43
CA TYR A 126 12.33 8.57 6.23
C TYR A 126 13.16 7.32 5.92
N ILE A 127 13.47 7.06 4.64
CA ILE A 127 14.35 5.96 4.23
C ILE A 127 15.75 6.15 4.83
N SER A 128 16.31 7.37 4.78
CA SER A 128 17.60 7.70 5.38
C SER A 128 17.61 7.44 6.88
N HIS A 129 16.54 7.80 7.58
CA HIS A 129 16.38 7.49 9.00
C HIS A 129 16.34 5.98 9.27
N LEU A 130 15.54 5.22 8.51
CA LEU A 130 15.52 3.76 8.65
C LEU A 130 16.90 3.14 8.43
N ARG A 131 17.65 3.62 7.42
CA ARG A 131 19.02 3.15 7.13
C ARG A 131 20.05 3.54 8.18
N SER A 132 19.82 4.62 8.93
CA SER A 132 20.66 4.98 10.08
C SER A 132 20.42 4.09 11.30
N LEU A 133 19.24 3.48 11.38
CA LEU A 133 18.86 2.58 12.48
C LEU A 133 19.14 1.11 12.16
N PHE A 134 18.84 0.64 10.94
CA PHE A 134 18.87 -0.76 10.57
C PHE A 134 19.88 -1.05 9.46
N ASP A 135 20.65 -2.12 9.61
CA ASP A 135 21.69 -2.51 8.65
C ASP A 135 21.12 -3.02 7.32
N GLN A 136 19.90 -3.55 7.34
CA GLN A 136 19.24 -4.14 6.18
C GLN A 136 17.88 -3.48 5.94
N VAL A 137 17.80 -2.63 4.90
CA VAL A 137 16.59 -1.91 4.50
C VAL A 137 16.34 -2.12 3.01
N PHE A 138 15.32 -2.89 2.68
CA PHE A 138 14.84 -3.09 1.32
C PHE A 138 13.76 -2.06 0.97
N VAL A 139 13.96 -1.33 -0.12
CA VAL A 139 13.03 -0.30 -0.60
C VAL A 139 12.52 -0.68 -1.98
N TYR A 140 11.21 -0.74 -2.17
CA TYR A 140 10.63 -0.93 -3.51
C TYR A 140 9.71 0.25 -3.88
N ARG A 141 9.60 0.50 -5.19
CA ARG A 141 8.66 1.49 -5.74
C ARG A 141 7.37 0.80 -6.18
N PHE A 142 6.24 1.36 -5.81
CA PHE A 142 4.93 0.84 -6.21
C PHE A 142 4.73 0.86 -7.73
N GLU A 143 5.32 1.81 -8.42
CA GLU A 143 5.31 1.89 -9.87
C GLU A 143 5.99 0.67 -10.50
N ASP A 144 7.15 0.25 -9.96
CA ASP A 144 7.86 -0.95 -10.40
C ASP A 144 7.07 -2.21 -10.03
N PHE A 145 6.50 -2.26 -8.83
CA PHE A 145 5.61 -3.35 -8.40
C PHE A 145 4.40 -3.50 -9.33
N LYS A 146 3.83 -2.41 -9.84
CA LYS A 146 2.75 -2.45 -10.83
C LYS A 146 3.21 -2.94 -12.20
N ARG A 147 4.42 -2.56 -12.62
CA ARG A 147 4.98 -2.91 -13.93
C ARG A 147 5.40 -4.37 -13.98
N ASP A 148 6.12 -4.83 -12.97
CA ASP A 148 6.62 -6.20 -12.85
C ASP A 148 6.52 -6.67 -11.39
N LYS A 149 5.35 -7.15 -11.06
CA LYS A 149 5.00 -7.61 -9.72
C LYS A 149 5.86 -8.79 -9.28
N TYR A 150 6.06 -9.74 -10.21
CA TYR A 150 6.80 -10.97 -9.92
C TYR A 150 8.27 -10.68 -9.59
N ARG A 151 8.90 -9.78 -10.31
CA ARG A 151 10.28 -9.37 -10.06
C ARG A 151 10.45 -8.78 -8.66
N ILE A 152 9.57 -7.84 -8.28
CA ILE A 152 9.65 -7.22 -6.95
C ILE A 152 9.36 -8.25 -5.83
N ILE A 153 8.42 -9.17 -6.04
CA ILE A 153 8.17 -10.24 -5.06
C ILE A 153 9.37 -11.14 -4.93
N LYS A 154 10.03 -11.50 -6.05
CA LYS A 154 11.25 -12.29 -6.02
C LYS A 154 12.35 -11.57 -5.26
N GLU A 155 12.60 -10.28 -5.53
CA GLU A 155 13.59 -9.48 -4.83
C GLU A 155 13.28 -9.39 -3.31
N ILE A 156 12.02 -9.28 -2.91
CA ILE A 156 11.60 -9.32 -1.50
C ILE A 156 11.88 -10.70 -0.89
N CYS A 157 11.53 -11.78 -1.57
CA CYS A 157 11.75 -13.14 -1.09
C CYS A 157 13.26 -13.46 -0.99
N ASP A 158 14.06 -13.05 -1.97
CA ASP A 158 15.52 -13.18 -1.92
C ASP A 158 16.10 -12.39 -0.71
N PHE A 159 15.61 -11.17 -0.44
CA PHE A 159 16.04 -10.35 0.69
C PHE A 159 15.75 -10.98 2.06
N ILE A 160 14.65 -11.71 2.17
CA ILE A 160 14.27 -12.39 3.41
C ILE A 160 14.67 -13.86 3.46
N ASP A 161 15.41 -14.35 2.49
CA ASP A 161 15.88 -15.74 2.36
C ASP A 161 14.70 -16.75 2.41
N GLU A 162 13.65 -16.51 1.61
CA GLU A 162 12.49 -17.38 1.47
C GLU A 162 12.18 -17.67 0.00
N PRO A 163 11.67 -18.86 -0.34
CA PRO A 163 11.25 -19.16 -1.70
C PRO A 163 10.03 -18.31 -2.10
N VAL A 164 9.93 -17.98 -3.39
CA VAL A 164 8.73 -17.30 -3.91
C VAL A 164 7.52 -18.22 -3.78
N PRO A 165 6.47 -17.83 -3.07
CA PRO A 165 5.28 -18.65 -2.93
C PRO A 165 4.45 -18.66 -4.23
N VAL A 166 3.54 -19.62 -4.36
CA VAL A 166 2.52 -19.60 -5.42
C VAL A 166 1.60 -18.41 -5.20
N ILE A 167 1.61 -17.47 -6.13
CA ILE A 167 0.80 -16.24 -6.07
C ILE A 167 -0.36 -16.32 -7.05
N ASP A 168 -1.53 -15.85 -6.61
CA ASP A 168 -2.71 -15.72 -7.46
C ASP A 168 -2.73 -14.33 -8.12
N ASP A 169 -3.11 -14.27 -9.40
CA ASP A 169 -3.25 -12.98 -10.11
C ASP A 169 -4.56 -12.27 -9.72
N ILE A 170 -4.64 -11.85 -8.47
CA ILE A 170 -5.79 -11.14 -7.93
C ILE A 170 -5.59 -9.64 -8.10
N ARG A 171 -6.55 -8.97 -8.70
CA ARG A 171 -6.60 -7.50 -8.74
C ARG A 171 -7.17 -6.95 -7.44
N TYR A 172 -6.34 -6.26 -6.67
CA TYR A 172 -6.81 -5.51 -5.51
C TYR A 172 -7.53 -4.22 -5.93
N ARG A 173 -8.44 -3.76 -5.07
CA ARG A 173 -9.36 -2.64 -5.30
C ARG A 173 -8.67 -1.42 -5.91
N PRO A 174 -9.05 -0.99 -7.11
CA PRO A 174 -8.52 0.23 -7.73
C PRO A 174 -8.89 1.46 -6.89
N SER A 175 -8.16 2.56 -7.05
CA SER A 175 -8.56 3.85 -6.47
C SER A 175 -9.91 4.30 -7.06
N LEU A 176 -10.69 5.07 -6.29
CA LEU A 176 -11.93 5.66 -6.80
C LEU A 176 -11.60 6.66 -7.92
N THR A 177 -12.45 6.72 -8.94
CA THR A 177 -12.44 7.79 -9.92
C THR A 177 -12.90 9.11 -9.28
N GLU A 178 -12.64 10.25 -9.90
CA GLU A 178 -13.08 11.54 -9.37
C GLU A 178 -14.61 11.62 -9.22
N ARG A 179 -15.35 11.06 -10.19
CA ARG A 179 -16.83 10.98 -10.11
C ARG A 179 -17.28 10.15 -8.91
N GLN A 180 -16.65 9.01 -8.70
CA GLN A 180 -16.94 8.17 -7.53
C GLN A 180 -16.57 8.88 -6.23
N MET A 181 -15.44 9.57 -6.16
CA MET A 181 -15.03 10.32 -4.97
C MET A 181 -16.04 11.43 -4.62
N ARG A 182 -16.55 12.15 -5.61
CA ARG A 182 -17.60 13.17 -5.42
C ARG A 182 -18.89 12.56 -4.88
N ALA A 183 -19.35 11.46 -5.49
CA ALA A 183 -20.57 10.76 -5.06
C ALA A 183 -20.43 10.19 -3.64
N TYR A 184 -19.31 9.56 -3.33
CA TYR A 184 -19.03 9.04 -1.99
C TYR A 184 -18.99 10.14 -0.93
N ARG A 185 -18.35 11.27 -1.24
CA ARG A 185 -18.30 12.42 -0.32
C ARG A 185 -19.69 12.97 -0.01
N LEU A 186 -20.54 13.09 -1.03
CA LEU A 186 -21.94 13.51 -0.83
C LEU A 186 -22.68 12.53 0.09
N ILE A 187 -22.57 11.23 -0.16
CA ILE A 187 -23.21 10.19 0.68
C ILE A 187 -22.65 10.23 2.11
N ASN A 188 -21.36 10.48 2.26
CA ASN A 188 -20.72 10.57 3.56
C ASN A 188 -21.24 11.76 4.40
N SER A 189 -21.64 12.87 3.74
CA SER A 189 -22.20 14.05 4.41
C SER A 189 -23.67 13.91 4.76
N LEU A 190 -24.37 12.90 4.22
CA LEU A 190 -25.80 12.70 4.54
C LEU A 190 -25.95 11.96 5.88
N PRO A 191 -27.04 12.25 6.64
CA PRO A 191 -27.28 11.64 7.95
C PRO A 191 -27.84 10.22 7.85
N PHE A 192 -27.25 9.39 6.97
CA PHE A 192 -27.63 8.00 6.85
C PHE A 192 -26.88 7.11 7.84
N PRO A 193 -27.51 6.06 8.38
CA PRO A 193 -26.80 5.01 9.11
C PRO A 193 -25.74 4.32 8.24
N ASP A 194 -24.66 3.85 8.86
CA ASP A 194 -23.56 3.19 8.16
C ASP A 194 -23.95 2.01 7.25
N PRO A 195 -24.91 1.15 7.60
CA PRO A 195 -25.38 0.10 6.69
C PRO A 195 -25.97 0.63 5.38
N VAL A 196 -26.76 1.73 5.46
CA VAL A 196 -27.37 2.38 4.29
C VAL A 196 -26.29 3.01 3.42
N ARG A 197 -25.33 3.72 4.01
CA ARG A 197 -24.18 4.28 3.28
C ARG A 197 -23.41 3.19 2.56
N ARG A 198 -23.17 2.03 3.20
CA ARG A 198 -22.49 0.89 2.60
C ARG A 198 -23.25 0.32 1.41
N ALA A 199 -24.57 0.16 1.52
CA ALA A 199 -25.40 -0.33 0.43
C ALA A 199 -25.37 0.63 -0.78
N ILE A 200 -25.51 1.95 -0.56
CA ILE A 200 -25.45 2.94 -1.63
C ILE A 200 -24.06 2.92 -2.32
N ARG A 201 -22.98 2.86 -1.54
CA ARG A 201 -21.61 2.76 -2.10
C ARG A 201 -21.41 1.49 -2.92
N TYR A 202 -22.02 0.37 -2.50
CA TYR A 202 -21.99 -0.88 -3.28
C TYR A 202 -22.64 -0.71 -4.65
N VAL A 203 -23.84 -0.06 -4.69
CA VAL A 203 -24.54 0.25 -5.95
C VAL A 203 -23.70 1.14 -6.86
N ILE A 204 -23.08 2.20 -6.32
CA ILE A 204 -22.22 3.09 -7.10
C ILE A 204 -21.04 2.32 -7.70
N ASN A 205 -20.40 1.45 -6.92
CA ASN A 205 -19.30 0.63 -7.43
C ASN A 205 -19.78 -0.32 -8.53
N PHE A 206 -20.92 -0.98 -8.33
CA PHE A 206 -21.50 -1.90 -9.31
C PHE A 206 -21.80 -1.20 -10.63
N VAL A 207 -22.50 -0.07 -10.60
CA VAL A 207 -22.84 0.72 -11.81
C VAL A 207 -21.57 1.24 -12.49
N SER A 208 -20.56 1.65 -11.73
CA SER A 208 -19.29 2.15 -12.30
C SER A 208 -18.42 1.05 -12.92
N HIS A 209 -18.58 -0.21 -12.51
CA HIS A 209 -17.87 -1.36 -13.09
C HIS A 209 -18.66 -2.00 -14.27
N SER A 210 -19.95 -1.73 -14.37
CA SER A 210 -20.82 -2.21 -15.45
C SER A 210 -20.70 -1.37 -16.73
N GLN A 211 -20.01 -0.25 -16.70
CA GLN A 211 -19.61 0.47 -17.93
C GLN A 211 -18.47 -0.31 -18.60
N PRO A 212 -18.59 -0.67 -19.88
CA PRO A 212 -17.59 -1.47 -20.54
C PRO A 212 -16.23 -0.75 -20.52
N GLN A 213 -15.21 -1.46 -20.03
CA GLN A 213 -13.79 -1.03 -20.12
C GLN A 213 -13.28 -1.04 -21.59
N GLY A 214 -14.19 -0.94 -22.56
CA GLY A 214 -13.91 -1.07 -23.98
C GLY A 214 -13.03 0.03 -24.57
N GLU A 215 -13.07 1.24 -24.01
CA GLU A 215 -12.27 2.33 -24.58
C GLU A 215 -10.80 2.32 -24.10
N TYR A 216 -10.55 2.03 -22.82
CA TYR A 216 -9.18 2.01 -22.31
C TYR A 216 -8.33 0.84 -22.81
N VAL A 217 -8.96 -0.27 -23.16
CA VAL A 217 -8.29 -1.45 -23.76
C VAL A 217 -8.05 -1.21 -25.26
N LYS A 218 -8.94 -0.52 -25.97
CA LYS A 218 -8.76 -0.15 -27.39
C LYS A 218 -7.62 0.83 -27.57
N GLU A 219 -7.57 1.91 -26.81
CA GLU A 219 -6.50 2.93 -26.87
C GLU A 219 -5.11 2.34 -26.61
N LYS A 220 -5.02 1.38 -25.68
CA LYS A 220 -3.76 0.68 -25.36
C LYS A 220 -3.38 -0.40 -26.37
N GLN A 221 -4.34 -0.98 -27.09
CA GLN A 221 -4.09 -1.90 -28.19
C GLN A 221 -3.73 -1.17 -29.48
N GLU A 222 -4.37 -0.04 -29.78
CA GLU A 222 -4.04 0.82 -30.90
C GLU A 222 -2.65 1.42 -30.77
N SER A 223 -2.29 1.97 -29.62
CA SER A 223 -0.93 2.48 -29.35
C SER A 223 0.16 1.40 -29.40
N ARG A 224 -0.16 0.15 -29.07
CA ARG A 224 0.76 -1.00 -29.21
C ARG A 224 0.86 -1.51 -30.65
N MET A 225 -0.19 -1.36 -31.45
CA MET A 225 -0.17 -1.69 -32.87
C MET A 225 0.62 -0.63 -33.67
N GLU A 226 0.43 0.64 -33.38
CA GLU A 226 1.20 1.72 -33.98
C GLU A 226 2.70 1.62 -33.71
N ALA A 227 3.10 1.36 -32.46
CA ALA A 227 4.49 1.15 -32.07
C ALA A 227 5.14 -0.07 -32.76
N ARG A 228 4.36 -1.12 -33.08
CA ARG A 228 4.85 -2.30 -33.82
C ARG A 228 4.97 -2.08 -35.33
N VAL A 229 4.17 -1.19 -35.89
CA VAL A 229 4.26 -0.82 -37.30
C VAL A 229 5.50 0.01 -37.56
N ASP A 230 5.84 0.92 -36.64
CA ASP A 230 7.04 1.77 -36.74
C ASP A 230 8.34 0.96 -36.57
N GLU A 231 8.36 -0.10 -35.77
CA GLU A 231 9.52 -1.01 -35.64
C GLU A 231 9.76 -1.93 -36.87
N HIS A 232 8.76 -2.09 -37.73
CA HIS A 232 8.89 -2.93 -38.94
C HIS A 232 9.12 -2.12 -40.23
N MET A 233 9.13 -0.80 -40.14
CA MET A 233 9.38 0.10 -41.25
C MET A 233 10.71 0.92 -41.12
N ALA A 234 11.50 0.64 -40.10
CA ALA A 234 12.86 1.14 -39.89
C ALA A 234 13.90 0.01 -40.06
#